data_9226b7721d203a3a9cf2e1074a81c94f
#
_entry.id   9226b7721d203a3a9cf2e1074a81c94f
#
_cell.length_a   1.000
_cell.length_b   1.000
_cell.length_c   1.000
_cell.angle_alpha   90.00
_cell.angle_beta   90.00
_cell.angle_gamma   90.00
#
_symmetry.space_group_name_H-M   'P 1'
#
loop_
_entity.id
_entity.type
_entity.pdbx_description
1 polymer ?
#
loop_
_entity_poly.entity_id
_entity_poly.type
_entity_poly.pdbx_seq_one_letter_code
_entity_poly.pdbx_strand_id
1 'polypeptide(L)'
;TNANLVASTPTFPATGQWNAGNDQELCTPTTNANLVASTPTFPATGQWTLVSGTGSIANDNSPSTTVTGLSVGVNVFQWTVDNGPCANPITTDQVTITLFDQNNPVANAGPDQNVCTPSTSTVLAGSAIIGPATGTWSVLAGTGVFVDANSPNTTVNGLTVGENTFAWTVTNGPCANPLTVDQVTILLYDGNNATPDAGADQDLCETTTTVLQGSAVIFPAVGTWEVDQGTGTVTDPNDPNSTVTGMGVGVNEFSWIVTNGPCAAGSGNDEVTVSIYDADAPVANAGQDASVCG
;
A
#
# COMPACT_ATOMS: atom_id res chain seq x y z
N THR A 1 19.24 25.05 12.27
CA THR A 1 19.59 24.53 10.93
C THR A 1 18.85 25.35 9.90
N ASN A 2 19.59 26.11 9.09
CA ASN A 2 19.05 27.07 8.14
C ASN A 2 18.25 26.35 7.05
N ALA A 3 16.99 26.73 6.87
CA ALA A 3 16.26 26.41 5.68
C ALA A 3 16.97 27.08 4.48
N ASN A 4 17.42 26.30 3.53
CA ASN A 4 17.99 26.79 2.29
C ASN A 4 16.85 27.42 1.46
N LEU A 5 16.76 28.74 1.51
CA LEU A 5 15.98 29.52 0.57
C LEU A 5 16.69 29.40 -0.79
N VAL A 6 16.17 28.61 -1.72
CA VAL A 6 16.61 28.66 -3.12
C VAL A 6 15.94 29.89 -3.74
N ALA A 7 16.58 31.04 -3.59
CA ALA A 7 16.21 32.21 -4.34
C ALA A 7 16.64 32.00 -5.81
N SER A 8 15.67 31.68 -6.68
CA SER A 8 15.88 31.86 -8.11
C SER A 8 15.96 33.36 -8.40
N THR A 9 17.02 33.79 -9.09
CA THR A 9 17.15 35.18 -9.56
C THR A 9 15.99 35.49 -10.51
N PRO A 10 15.20 36.60 -10.27
CA PRO A 10 14.12 36.95 -11.14
C PRO A 10 14.65 37.23 -12.55
N THR A 11 14.22 36.47 -13.54
CA THR A 11 14.44 36.80 -14.95
C THR A 11 13.42 37.86 -15.36
N PHE A 12 13.83 39.11 -15.48
CA PHE A 12 12.98 40.17 -15.96
C PHE A 12 12.62 39.93 -17.44
N PRO A 13 11.32 39.89 -17.81
CA PRO A 13 10.94 39.82 -19.20
C PRO A 13 11.36 41.11 -19.92
N ALA A 14 11.84 41.02 -21.16
CA ALA A 14 12.43 42.08 -21.96
C ALA A 14 11.41 43.12 -22.50
N THR A 15 10.18 43.13 -22.00
CA THR A 15 9.11 44.08 -22.40
C THR A 15 8.35 44.54 -21.15
N GLY A 16 8.76 45.62 -20.55
CA GLY A 16 8.04 46.53 -19.65
C GLY A 16 6.85 46.03 -18.83
N GLN A 17 6.70 44.75 -18.52
CA GLN A 17 5.69 44.25 -17.61
C GLN A 17 6.18 44.32 -16.17
N TRP A 18 5.36 44.86 -15.30
CA TRP A 18 5.60 44.90 -13.87
C TRP A 18 5.45 43.49 -13.31
N ASN A 19 6.32 43.09 -12.40
CA ASN A 19 6.40 41.72 -11.87
C ASN A 19 6.26 41.75 -10.34
N ALA A 20 5.43 40.89 -9.78
CA ALA A 20 5.20 40.72 -8.34
C ALA A 20 6.27 39.81 -7.65
N GLY A 21 7.21 39.27 -8.41
CA GLY A 21 8.19 38.30 -7.95
C GLY A 21 7.78 36.87 -8.21
N ASN A 22 8.62 35.94 -7.78
CA ASN A 22 8.38 34.53 -7.96
C ASN A 22 7.48 33.96 -6.85
N ASP A 23 6.68 32.97 -7.19
CA ASP A 23 5.94 32.18 -6.22
C ASP A 23 6.87 31.53 -5.19
N GLN A 24 6.38 31.38 -3.97
CA GLN A 24 7.16 30.89 -2.84
C GLN A 24 6.45 29.72 -2.16
N GLU A 25 7.23 28.76 -1.73
CA GLU A 25 6.78 27.66 -0.90
C GLU A 25 7.46 27.73 0.47
N LEU A 26 6.68 27.67 1.53
CA LEU A 26 7.13 27.77 2.91
C LEU A 26 6.58 26.60 3.72
N CYS A 27 7.24 26.35 4.87
CA CYS A 27 6.78 25.38 5.84
C CYS A 27 6.66 26.04 7.22
N THR A 28 5.58 25.74 7.94
CA THR A 28 5.46 26.15 9.35
C THR A 28 6.65 25.64 10.17
N PRO A 29 7.10 26.34 11.23
CA PRO A 29 6.46 27.50 11.87
C PRO A 29 6.73 28.85 11.18
N THR A 30 7.39 28.88 10.02
CA THR A 30 7.64 30.13 9.29
C THR A 30 6.33 30.62 8.66
N THR A 31 5.76 31.69 9.18
CA THR A 31 4.51 32.30 8.71
C THR A 31 4.71 33.70 8.12
N ASN A 32 5.93 34.00 7.69
CA ASN A 32 6.31 35.28 7.11
C ASN A 32 7.16 35.08 5.86
N ALA A 33 7.03 35.98 4.92
CA ALA A 33 7.73 35.99 3.63
C ALA A 33 8.12 37.42 3.22
N ASN A 34 9.04 37.50 2.26
CA ASN A 34 9.38 38.76 1.61
C ASN A 34 8.66 38.84 0.26
N LEU A 35 7.94 39.93 0.03
CA LEU A 35 7.42 40.33 -1.27
C LEU A 35 8.46 41.19 -1.97
N VAL A 36 8.78 40.92 -3.23
CA VAL A 36 9.79 41.63 -4.01
C VAL A 36 9.26 41.86 -5.42
N ALA A 37 8.66 43.01 -5.65
CA ALA A 37 8.15 43.40 -6.96
C ALA A 37 9.13 44.32 -7.71
N SER A 38 8.85 44.51 -8.98
CA SER A 38 9.52 45.53 -9.80
C SER A 38 9.23 46.93 -9.26
N THR A 39 10.27 47.80 -9.22
CA THR A 39 10.16 49.18 -8.72
C THR A 39 9.61 50.09 -9.80
N PRO A 40 8.47 50.79 -9.57
CA PRO A 40 7.94 51.77 -10.50
C PRO A 40 8.90 52.99 -10.61
N THR A 41 9.02 53.51 -11.82
CA THR A 41 9.75 54.76 -12.07
C THR A 41 8.83 55.97 -11.84
N PHE A 42 9.29 56.89 -10.99
CA PHE A 42 8.52 58.13 -10.73
C PHE A 42 8.10 58.82 -12.04
N PRO A 43 6.83 59.28 -12.16
CA PRO A 43 5.81 59.47 -11.12
C PRO A 43 4.87 58.28 -10.89
N ALA A 44 5.09 57.10 -11.54
CA ALA A 44 4.29 55.91 -11.29
C ALA A 44 4.36 55.45 -9.82
N THR A 45 3.27 54.91 -9.32
CA THR A 45 3.16 54.40 -7.94
C THR A 45 2.82 52.89 -7.96
N GLY A 46 3.23 52.17 -6.93
CA GLY A 46 2.92 50.79 -6.77
C GLY A 46 2.27 50.47 -5.43
N GLN A 47 1.38 49.48 -5.40
CA GLN A 47 0.72 49.06 -4.17
C GLN A 47 0.49 47.54 -4.14
N TRP A 48 0.80 46.94 -3.01
CA TRP A 48 0.45 45.53 -2.67
C TRP A 48 -0.95 45.45 -2.10
N THR A 49 -1.67 44.41 -2.50
CA THR A 49 -2.97 44.05 -1.90
C THR A 49 -3.03 42.54 -1.68
N LEU A 50 -3.72 42.12 -0.62
CA LEU A 50 -4.07 40.71 -0.40
C LEU A 50 -5.27 40.35 -1.29
N VAL A 51 -5.13 39.29 -2.11
CA VAL A 51 -6.20 38.81 -3.00
C VAL A 51 -6.95 37.65 -2.36
N SER A 52 -6.20 36.68 -1.80
CA SER A 52 -6.80 35.54 -1.11
C SER A 52 -5.85 34.98 -0.04
N GLY A 53 -6.40 34.17 0.88
CA GLY A 53 -5.66 33.67 2.02
C GLY A 53 -5.56 34.67 3.15
N THR A 54 -4.44 34.71 3.85
CA THR A 54 -4.18 35.62 4.97
C THR A 54 -2.79 36.23 4.88
N GLY A 55 -2.60 37.37 5.51
CA GLY A 55 -1.29 38.02 5.65
C GLY A 55 -1.43 39.52 5.89
N SER A 56 -0.54 40.05 6.72
CA SER A 56 -0.43 41.48 6.97
C SER A 56 0.84 42.03 6.29
N ILE A 57 0.67 42.97 5.37
CA ILE A 57 1.75 43.56 4.62
C ILE A 57 2.31 44.73 5.45
N ALA A 58 3.63 44.73 5.69
CA ALA A 58 4.27 45.71 6.55
C ALA A 58 4.28 47.15 5.91
N ASN A 59 4.50 47.21 4.62
CA ASN A 59 4.41 48.47 3.83
C ASN A 59 3.91 48.14 2.44
N ASP A 60 2.64 48.43 2.19
CA ASP A 60 1.95 48.11 0.95
C ASP A 60 2.40 48.95 -0.26
N ASN A 61 3.04 50.11 -0.03
CA ASN A 61 3.53 50.98 -1.10
C ASN A 61 5.01 50.73 -1.44
N SER A 62 5.68 49.83 -0.73
CA SER A 62 7.07 49.47 -1.04
C SER A 62 7.11 48.24 -1.94
N PRO A 63 7.81 48.27 -3.09
CA PRO A 63 7.99 47.06 -3.92
C PRO A 63 8.70 45.94 -3.17
N SER A 64 9.54 46.25 -2.21
CA SER A 64 10.17 45.27 -1.31
C SER A 64 9.62 45.44 0.10
N THR A 65 8.86 44.45 0.58
CA THR A 65 8.21 44.49 1.89
C THR A 65 8.10 43.08 2.47
N THR A 66 7.73 42.99 3.75
CA THR A 66 7.50 41.70 4.43
C THR A 66 5.98 41.50 4.62
N VAL A 67 5.52 40.28 4.43
CA VAL A 67 4.19 39.84 4.86
C VAL A 67 4.33 38.87 6.05
N THR A 68 3.44 39.00 7.03
CA THR A 68 3.40 38.16 8.25
C THR A 68 2.00 37.60 8.47
N GLY A 69 1.90 36.53 9.28
CA GLY A 69 0.60 35.94 9.61
C GLY A 69 -0.05 35.17 8.46
N LEU A 70 0.78 34.53 7.63
CA LEU A 70 0.31 33.61 6.59
C LEU A 70 -0.38 32.41 7.22
N SER A 71 -1.50 31.97 6.66
CA SER A 71 -2.17 30.72 7.02
C SER A 71 -1.67 29.57 6.15
N VAL A 72 -1.75 28.35 6.70
CA VAL A 72 -1.55 27.12 5.92
C VAL A 72 -2.50 27.12 4.72
N GLY A 73 -1.96 26.80 3.54
CA GLY A 73 -2.66 26.89 2.27
C GLY A 73 -2.07 27.94 1.33
N VAL A 74 -2.85 28.33 0.37
CA VAL A 74 -2.47 29.28 -0.69
C VAL A 74 -2.83 30.71 -0.26
N ASN A 75 -1.83 31.60 -0.27
CA ASN A 75 -1.98 33.02 0.02
C ASN A 75 -1.51 33.79 -1.21
N VAL A 76 -2.36 34.65 -1.78
CA VAL A 76 -2.11 35.40 -3.03
C VAL A 76 -2.06 36.87 -2.77
N PHE A 77 -0.98 37.53 -3.20
CA PHE A 77 -0.76 38.95 -3.12
C PHE A 77 -0.63 39.52 -4.53
N GLN A 78 -1.17 40.73 -4.75
CA GLN A 78 -1.13 41.40 -6.02
C GLN A 78 -0.34 42.70 -5.91
N TRP A 79 0.61 42.89 -6.82
CA TRP A 79 1.28 44.16 -7.05
C TRP A 79 0.55 44.92 -8.15
N THR A 80 0.06 46.12 -7.83
CA THR A 80 -0.61 47.03 -8.77
C THR A 80 0.27 48.24 -9.00
N VAL A 81 0.55 48.58 -10.25
CA VAL A 81 1.28 49.77 -10.61
C VAL A 81 0.33 50.70 -11.37
N ASP A 82 0.23 51.95 -10.87
CA ASP A 82 -0.48 53.04 -11.53
C ASP A 82 0.53 53.96 -12.22
N ASN A 83 0.46 54.01 -13.54
CA ASN A 83 1.32 54.81 -14.41
C ASN A 83 0.59 56.08 -14.92
N GLY A 84 -0.46 56.52 -14.24
CA GLY A 84 -1.22 57.71 -14.57
C GLY A 84 -1.89 57.65 -15.94
N PRO A 85 -1.97 58.75 -16.69
CA PRO A 85 -2.73 58.84 -17.95
C PRO A 85 -2.06 58.18 -19.17
N CYS A 86 -1.03 57.34 -18.98
CA CYS A 86 -0.33 56.64 -20.06
C CYS A 86 -1.18 55.54 -20.70
N ALA A 87 -0.71 54.96 -21.82
CA ALA A 87 -1.45 53.99 -22.63
C ALA A 87 -1.86 52.70 -21.84
N ASN A 88 -1.10 52.32 -20.81
CA ASN A 88 -1.41 51.25 -19.88
C ASN A 88 -1.39 51.81 -18.46
N PRO A 89 -2.48 52.50 -18.03
CA PRO A 89 -2.48 53.29 -16.80
C PRO A 89 -2.35 52.41 -15.55
N ILE A 90 -2.97 51.25 -15.54
CA ILE A 90 -2.92 50.32 -14.43
C ILE A 90 -2.48 48.92 -14.95
N THR A 91 -1.50 48.34 -14.30
CA THR A 91 -1.03 46.99 -14.55
C THR A 91 -0.93 46.23 -13.24
N THR A 92 -1.21 44.96 -13.29
CA THR A 92 -1.18 44.06 -12.10
C THR A 92 -0.44 42.80 -12.39
N ASP A 93 0.23 42.27 -11.36
CA ASP A 93 0.79 40.94 -11.34
C ASP A 93 0.60 40.32 -9.94
N GLN A 94 0.61 39.01 -9.85
CA GLN A 94 0.36 38.29 -8.61
C GLN A 94 1.54 37.39 -8.25
N VAL A 95 1.75 37.25 -6.95
CA VAL A 95 2.65 36.25 -6.36
C VAL A 95 1.87 35.35 -5.43
N THR A 96 2.11 34.06 -5.56
CA THR A 96 1.51 33.03 -4.71
C THR A 96 2.51 32.58 -3.65
N ILE A 97 2.08 32.58 -2.40
CA ILE A 97 2.85 32.00 -1.28
C ILE A 97 2.06 30.82 -0.74
N THR A 98 2.60 29.62 -0.97
CA THR A 98 2.01 28.39 -0.48
C THR A 98 2.68 27.99 0.84
N LEU A 99 1.91 27.97 1.93
CA LEU A 99 2.40 27.56 3.25
C LEU A 99 1.94 26.15 3.59
N PHE A 100 2.92 25.24 3.72
CA PHE A 100 2.71 23.84 4.11
C PHE A 100 2.78 23.68 5.64
N ASP A 101 2.04 22.71 6.17
CA ASP A 101 2.10 22.36 7.60
C ASP A 101 3.20 21.33 7.85
N GLN A 102 4.16 21.65 8.72
CA GLN A 102 5.20 20.70 9.14
C GLN A 102 4.65 19.48 9.88
N ASN A 103 3.44 19.58 10.47
CA ASN A 103 2.77 18.50 11.18
C ASN A 103 1.90 17.64 10.26
N ASN A 104 1.97 17.85 8.91
CA ASN A 104 1.26 16.95 8.00
C ASN A 104 1.70 15.51 8.26
N PRO A 105 0.76 14.56 8.42
CA PRO A 105 1.10 13.17 8.66
C PRO A 105 2.00 12.61 7.55
N VAL A 106 2.98 11.80 7.93
CA VAL A 106 3.75 10.98 6.96
C VAL A 106 2.82 9.96 6.32
N ALA A 107 3.22 9.44 5.16
CA ALA A 107 2.46 8.40 4.49
C ALA A 107 2.27 7.19 5.43
N ASN A 108 1.04 6.70 5.47
CA ASN A 108 0.64 5.43 6.07
C ASN A 108 -0.47 4.87 5.18
N ALA A 109 -0.25 3.70 4.61
CA ALA A 109 -1.17 3.05 3.67
C ALA A 109 -2.29 2.25 4.35
N GLY A 110 -2.28 2.19 5.68
CA GLY A 110 -3.17 1.35 6.46
C GLY A 110 -2.70 -0.10 6.55
N PRO A 111 -3.47 -0.97 7.23
CA PRO A 111 -3.11 -2.37 7.42
C PRO A 111 -3.32 -3.20 6.16
N ASP A 112 -2.53 -4.27 6.03
CA ASP A 112 -2.75 -5.31 5.03
C ASP A 112 -4.13 -5.94 5.17
N GLN A 113 -4.69 -6.39 4.04
CA GLN A 113 -6.05 -6.92 4.00
C GLN A 113 -6.10 -8.27 3.28
N ASN A 114 -7.04 -9.09 3.71
CA ASN A 114 -7.38 -10.34 3.07
C ASN A 114 -8.80 -10.28 2.53
N VAL A 115 -8.97 -10.58 1.25
CA VAL A 115 -10.25 -10.53 0.53
C VAL A 115 -10.49 -11.89 -0.13
N CYS A 116 -11.77 -12.26 -0.29
CA CYS A 116 -12.18 -13.51 -0.94
C CYS A 116 -13.04 -13.21 -2.16
N THR A 117 -12.79 -13.89 -3.29
CA THR A 117 -13.70 -13.84 -4.44
C THR A 117 -15.10 -14.37 -4.04
N PRO A 118 -16.19 -13.87 -4.65
CA PRO A 118 -16.26 -13.06 -5.86
C PRO A 118 -15.96 -11.57 -5.66
N SER A 119 -15.70 -11.09 -4.43
CA SER A 119 -15.32 -9.70 -4.24
C SER A 119 -13.90 -9.47 -4.79
N THR A 120 -13.76 -8.56 -5.75
CA THR A 120 -12.49 -8.14 -6.33
C THR A 120 -12.19 -6.67 -6.04
N SER A 121 -12.73 -6.15 -4.93
CA SER A 121 -12.58 -4.76 -4.52
C SER A 121 -12.48 -4.64 -3.00
N THR A 122 -11.77 -3.60 -2.56
CA THR A 122 -11.71 -3.22 -1.14
C THR A 122 -11.49 -1.71 -1.01
N VAL A 123 -11.63 -1.19 0.22
CA VAL A 123 -11.34 0.21 0.54
C VAL A 123 -9.95 0.30 1.14
N LEU A 124 -9.12 1.16 0.59
CA LEU A 124 -7.82 1.53 1.14
C LEU A 124 -7.97 2.63 2.18
N ALA A 125 -7.05 2.69 3.13
CA ALA A 125 -7.11 3.60 4.29
C ALA A 125 -5.79 4.35 4.47
N GLY A 126 -5.45 5.19 3.50
CA GLY A 126 -4.27 6.06 3.58
C GLY A 126 -4.39 7.11 4.67
N SER A 127 -3.25 7.57 5.20
CA SER A 127 -3.20 8.69 6.13
C SER A 127 -3.83 9.93 5.52
N ALA A 128 -4.60 10.67 6.33
CA ALA A 128 -5.15 11.96 5.92
C ALA A 128 -4.00 12.95 5.61
N ILE A 129 -4.27 13.89 4.73
CA ILE A 129 -3.36 14.98 4.37
C ILE A 129 -3.92 16.32 4.81
N ILE A 130 -3.04 17.25 5.13
CA ILE A 130 -3.38 18.65 5.43
C ILE A 130 -2.98 19.47 4.21
N GLY A 131 -3.96 20.05 3.51
CA GLY A 131 -3.64 20.89 2.36
C GLY A 131 -2.69 22.03 2.73
N PRO A 132 -1.77 22.41 1.84
CA PRO A 132 -1.67 22.11 0.43
C PRO A 132 -0.88 20.81 0.08
N ALA A 133 -0.49 20.01 1.07
CA ALA A 133 0.11 18.70 0.80
C ALA A 133 -0.81 17.85 -0.10
N THR A 134 -0.23 16.94 -0.84
CA THR A 134 -0.95 16.03 -1.73
C THR A 134 -0.64 14.57 -1.41
N GLY A 135 -1.62 13.71 -1.65
CA GLY A 135 -1.46 12.27 -1.53
C GLY A 135 -1.88 11.56 -2.81
N THR A 136 -1.23 10.46 -3.14
CA THR A 136 -1.56 9.69 -4.35
C THR A 136 -1.28 8.20 -4.15
N TRP A 137 -2.27 7.37 -4.52
CA TRP A 137 -2.13 5.92 -4.61
C TRP A 137 -1.52 5.50 -5.95
N SER A 138 -0.67 4.48 -5.91
CA SER A 138 -0.12 3.83 -7.09
C SER A 138 -0.08 2.31 -6.92
N VAL A 139 -0.13 1.57 -8.03
CA VAL A 139 -0.01 0.11 -8.06
C VAL A 139 1.47 -0.24 -8.13
N LEU A 140 1.95 -1.09 -7.20
CA LEU A 140 3.33 -1.62 -7.21
C LEU A 140 3.38 -3.04 -7.76
N ALA A 141 2.44 -3.89 -7.35
CA ALA A 141 2.33 -5.28 -7.82
C ALA A 141 0.86 -5.69 -7.96
N GLY A 142 0.58 -6.72 -8.73
CA GLY A 142 -0.77 -7.19 -9.01
C GLY A 142 -1.55 -6.23 -9.90
N THR A 143 -2.86 -6.11 -9.65
CA THR A 143 -3.78 -5.26 -10.43
C THR A 143 -4.69 -4.45 -9.53
N GLY A 144 -5.16 -3.31 -10.02
CA GLY A 144 -6.16 -2.51 -9.33
C GLY A 144 -6.41 -1.18 -10.04
N VAL A 145 -7.66 -0.72 -9.97
CA VAL A 145 -8.08 0.58 -10.48
C VAL A 145 -8.73 1.36 -9.33
N PHE A 146 -8.15 2.49 -8.99
CA PHE A 146 -8.67 3.37 -7.93
C PHE A 146 -9.87 4.17 -8.43
N VAL A 147 -10.89 4.32 -7.60
CA VAL A 147 -12.01 5.23 -7.86
C VAL A 147 -11.52 6.69 -7.87
N ASP A 148 -10.66 7.03 -6.91
CA ASP A 148 -9.94 8.30 -6.85
C ASP A 148 -8.55 8.05 -6.25
N ALA A 149 -7.52 8.13 -7.08
CA ALA A 149 -6.15 7.89 -6.63
C ALA A 149 -5.62 8.95 -5.65
N ASN A 150 -6.25 10.13 -5.55
CA ASN A 150 -5.83 11.19 -4.66
C ASN A 150 -6.60 11.21 -3.32
N SER A 151 -7.62 10.38 -3.18
CA SER A 151 -8.34 10.23 -1.92
C SER A 151 -7.64 9.23 -0.99
N PRO A 152 -7.31 9.60 0.26
CA PRO A 152 -6.76 8.66 1.24
C PRO A 152 -7.62 7.40 1.39
N ASN A 153 -8.94 7.59 1.46
CA ASN A 153 -9.93 6.52 1.58
C ASN A 153 -10.58 6.28 0.21
N THR A 154 -9.92 5.51 -0.63
CA THR A 154 -10.42 5.16 -1.97
C THR A 154 -10.78 3.69 -2.06
N THR A 155 -11.70 3.35 -2.96
CA THR A 155 -11.95 1.96 -3.34
C THR A 155 -10.99 1.59 -4.47
N VAL A 156 -10.32 0.45 -4.33
CA VAL A 156 -9.61 -0.21 -5.42
C VAL A 156 -10.45 -1.35 -5.94
N ASN A 157 -10.59 -1.45 -7.27
CA ASN A 157 -11.37 -2.46 -7.98
C ASN A 157 -10.48 -3.27 -8.92
N GLY A 158 -10.92 -4.47 -9.31
CA GLY A 158 -10.23 -5.30 -10.29
C GLY A 158 -8.96 -5.96 -9.73
N LEU A 159 -8.98 -6.33 -8.46
CA LEU A 159 -7.95 -7.16 -7.85
C LEU A 159 -7.89 -8.53 -8.53
N THR A 160 -6.69 -9.07 -8.69
CA THR A 160 -6.45 -10.45 -9.15
C THR A 160 -6.13 -11.37 -7.98
N VAL A 161 -6.51 -12.65 -8.10
CA VAL A 161 -6.13 -13.68 -7.11
C VAL A 161 -4.61 -13.66 -6.91
N GLY A 162 -4.19 -13.68 -5.66
CA GLY A 162 -2.80 -13.53 -5.24
C GLY A 162 -2.54 -12.19 -4.56
N GLU A 163 -1.31 -11.73 -4.64
CA GLU A 163 -0.83 -10.51 -4.01
C GLU A 163 -1.09 -9.29 -4.91
N ASN A 164 -1.68 -8.25 -4.32
CA ASN A 164 -1.84 -6.93 -4.93
C ASN A 164 -1.29 -5.90 -3.96
N THR A 165 -0.25 -5.17 -4.35
CA THR A 165 0.45 -4.20 -3.49
C THR A 165 0.29 -2.79 -4.02
N PHE A 166 -0.09 -1.88 -3.14
CA PHE A 166 -0.32 -0.46 -3.44
C PHE A 166 0.55 0.42 -2.56
N ALA A 167 0.98 1.56 -3.09
CA ALA A 167 1.72 2.57 -2.34
C ALA A 167 0.90 3.85 -2.16
N TRP A 168 0.87 4.37 -0.93
CA TRP A 168 0.41 5.71 -0.61
C TRP A 168 1.59 6.65 -0.53
N THR A 169 1.65 7.62 -1.41
CA THR A 169 2.72 8.63 -1.47
C THR A 169 2.17 9.99 -1.03
N VAL A 170 2.81 10.61 -0.06
CA VAL A 170 2.47 11.97 0.42
C VAL A 170 3.60 12.92 0.12
N THR A 171 3.26 14.07 -0.52
CA THR A 171 4.18 15.16 -0.83
C THR A 171 3.81 16.38 0.00
N ASN A 172 4.75 16.93 0.77
CA ASN A 172 4.54 18.03 1.71
C ASN A 172 5.49 19.23 1.45
N GLY A 173 5.64 19.61 0.19
CA GLY A 173 6.42 20.80 -0.20
C GLY A 173 7.82 20.83 0.40
N PRO A 174 8.28 22.00 0.89
CA PRO A 174 9.63 22.18 1.42
C PRO A 174 9.80 21.74 2.89
N CYS A 175 8.80 21.10 3.50
CA CYS A 175 8.85 20.65 4.89
C CYS A 175 9.90 19.53 5.11
N ALA A 176 10.20 19.21 6.38
CA ALA A 176 11.26 18.26 6.75
C ALA A 176 11.08 16.86 6.16
N ASN A 177 9.85 16.44 5.91
CA ASN A 177 9.50 15.19 5.22
C ASN A 177 8.78 15.52 3.90
N PRO A 178 9.51 15.98 2.88
CA PRO A 178 8.90 16.50 1.65
C PRO A 178 8.21 15.41 0.82
N LEU A 179 8.68 14.18 0.94
CA LEU A 179 8.13 13.01 0.27
C LEU A 179 8.20 11.82 1.23
N THR A 180 7.07 11.17 1.44
CA THR A 180 6.96 9.92 2.21
C THR A 180 6.14 8.91 1.45
N VAL A 181 6.46 7.62 1.62
CA VAL A 181 5.78 6.50 0.95
C VAL A 181 5.58 5.38 1.96
N ASP A 182 4.40 4.78 1.94
CA ASP A 182 4.09 3.56 2.67
C ASP A 182 3.28 2.61 1.78
N GLN A 183 3.27 1.33 2.11
CA GLN A 183 2.69 0.28 1.28
C GLN A 183 1.65 -0.53 2.05
N VAL A 184 0.65 -1.02 1.32
CA VAL A 184 -0.34 -1.96 1.81
C VAL A 184 -0.45 -3.13 0.84
N THR A 185 -0.51 -4.34 1.37
CA THR A 185 -0.70 -5.57 0.60
C THR A 185 -2.12 -6.10 0.80
N ILE A 186 -2.78 -6.37 -0.32
CA ILE A 186 -4.10 -7.01 -0.35
C ILE A 186 -3.92 -8.41 -0.94
N LEU A 187 -4.16 -9.44 -0.12
CA LEU A 187 -4.20 -10.82 -0.59
C LEU A 187 -5.63 -11.18 -1.01
N LEU A 188 -5.83 -11.44 -2.30
CA LEU A 188 -7.10 -11.93 -2.81
C LEU A 188 -7.06 -13.46 -2.91
N TYR A 189 -7.86 -14.11 -2.11
CA TYR A 189 -8.04 -15.55 -2.09
C TYR A 189 -9.11 -16.01 -3.08
N ASP A 190 -8.92 -17.18 -3.70
CA ASP A 190 -9.92 -17.78 -4.58
C ASP A 190 -11.00 -18.49 -3.75
N GLY A 191 -12.22 -17.98 -3.79
CA GLY A 191 -13.39 -18.62 -3.15
C GLY A 191 -13.84 -19.91 -3.83
N ASN A 192 -13.28 -20.25 -5.00
CA ASN A 192 -13.50 -21.50 -5.68
C ASN A 192 -12.33 -22.50 -5.50
N ASN A 193 -11.38 -22.21 -4.59
CA ASN A 193 -10.33 -23.16 -4.28
C ASN A 193 -10.95 -24.52 -3.91
N ALA A 194 -10.35 -25.61 -4.42
CA ALA A 194 -10.88 -26.94 -4.19
C ALA A 194 -10.95 -27.28 -2.70
N THR A 195 -11.91 -28.10 -2.31
CA THR A 195 -11.93 -28.71 -0.96
C THR A 195 -10.64 -29.52 -0.76
N PRO A 196 -10.06 -29.53 0.44
CA PRO A 196 -8.93 -30.40 0.75
C PRO A 196 -9.23 -31.85 0.39
N ASP A 197 -8.24 -32.53 -0.20
CA ASP A 197 -8.26 -33.95 -0.54
C ASP A 197 -6.86 -34.47 -0.28
N ALA A 198 -6.70 -35.42 0.62
CA ALA A 198 -5.43 -36.04 1.01
C ALA A 198 -5.00 -37.17 0.07
N GLY A 199 -5.84 -37.48 -0.91
CA GLY A 199 -5.67 -38.61 -1.82
C GLY A 199 -6.20 -39.92 -1.27
N ALA A 200 -6.03 -40.96 -2.04
CA ALA A 200 -6.53 -42.30 -1.67
C ALA A 200 -5.64 -43.00 -0.62
N ASP A 201 -6.27 -43.77 0.27
CA ASP A 201 -5.56 -44.67 1.20
C ASP A 201 -4.59 -45.58 0.49
N GLN A 202 -3.48 -45.89 1.15
CA GLN A 202 -2.40 -46.69 0.59
C GLN A 202 -2.12 -47.93 1.44
N ASP A 203 -2.04 -49.08 0.78
CA ASP A 203 -1.61 -50.34 1.39
C ASP A 203 -0.23 -50.74 0.86
N LEU A 204 0.74 -50.80 1.76
CA LEU A 204 2.15 -51.03 1.42
C LEU A 204 2.66 -52.29 2.17
N CYS A 205 3.59 -53.01 1.55
CA CYS A 205 4.23 -54.16 2.17
C CYS A 205 5.70 -53.84 2.40
N GLU A 206 6.16 -53.87 3.65
CA GLU A 206 7.56 -53.64 4.11
C GLU A 206 8.18 -52.29 3.66
N THR A 207 7.44 -51.46 3.00
CA THR A 207 7.91 -50.15 2.50
C THR A 207 7.62 -49.07 3.52
N THR A 208 8.66 -48.45 4.06
CA THR A 208 8.53 -47.38 5.08
C THR A 208 8.52 -45.99 4.50
N THR A 209 8.37 -45.85 3.18
CA THR A 209 8.41 -44.59 2.45
C THR A 209 7.35 -44.58 1.35
N THR A 210 6.62 -43.47 1.20
CA THR A 210 5.69 -43.28 0.10
C THR A 210 5.58 -41.79 -0.24
N VAL A 211 4.83 -41.44 -1.31
CA VAL A 211 4.48 -40.06 -1.67
C VAL A 211 3.01 -39.85 -1.34
N LEU A 212 2.73 -38.80 -0.60
CA LEU A 212 1.39 -38.30 -0.33
C LEU A 212 0.83 -37.58 -1.59
N GLN A 213 -0.49 -37.52 -1.70
CA GLN A 213 -1.17 -36.98 -2.90
C GLN A 213 -2.23 -35.95 -2.54
N GLY A 214 -1.83 -34.93 -1.79
CA GLY A 214 -2.72 -33.83 -1.43
C GLY A 214 -3.20 -33.01 -2.64
N SER A 215 -4.40 -32.48 -2.54
CA SER A 215 -4.92 -31.56 -3.54
C SER A 215 -4.05 -30.30 -3.66
N ALA A 216 -3.87 -29.80 -4.89
CA ALA A 216 -3.16 -28.55 -5.12
C ALA A 216 -3.94 -27.37 -4.55
N VAL A 217 -3.24 -26.39 -4.00
CA VAL A 217 -3.82 -25.13 -3.49
C VAL A 217 -3.43 -23.96 -4.38
N ILE A 218 -4.33 -23.00 -4.51
CA ILE A 218 -4.10 -21.76 -5.28
C ILE A 218 -3.63 -20.67 -4.31
N PHE A 219 -2.41 -20.17 -4.50
CA PHE A 219 -1.88 -19.05 -3.72
C PHE A 219 -2.87 -17.86 -3.70
N PRO A 220 -3.12 -17.22 -2.56
CA PRO A 220 -2.39 -17.26 -1.28
C PRO A 220 -2.87 -18.31 -0.26
N ALA A 221 -3.75 -19.26 -0.64
CA ALA A 221 -4.07 -20.37 0.23
C ALA A 221 -2.81 -21.21 0.52
N VAL A 222 -2.78 -21.85 1.69
CA VAL A 222 -1.66 -22.66 2.15
C VAL A 222 -2.18 -24.05 2.53
N GLY A 223 -1.51 -25.09 2.02
CA GLY A 223 -1.71 -26.47 2.44
C GLY A 223 -0.56 -26.92 3.35
N THR A 224 -0.88 -27.78 4.32
CA THR A 224 0.12 -28.33 5.24
C THR A 224 -0.24 -29.75 5.63
N TRP A 225 0.72 -30.66 5.52
CA TRP A 225 0.61 -32.03 6.04
C TRP A 225 0.90 -32.05 7.53
N GLU A 226 0.05 -32.75 8.29
CA GLU A 226 0.27 -33.11 9.68
C GLU A 226 0.27 -34.61 9.84
N VAL A 227 0.99 -35.14 10.85
CA VAL A 227 1.02 -36.57 11.21
C VAL A 227 0.07 -36.76 12.38
N ASP A 228 -1.03 -37.47 12.18
CA ASP A 228 -2.05 -37.70 13.21
C ASP A 228 -1.81 -38.95 14.00
N GLN A 229 -1.39 -40.06 13.31
CA GLN A 229 -1.14 -41.30 13.92
C GLN A 229 0.07 -42.01 13.28
N GLY A 230 0.72 -42.88 14.06
CA GLY A 230 1.85 -43.68 13.62
C GLY A 230 3.18 -42.96 13.72
N THR A 231 4.11 -43.38 12.87
CA THR A 231 5.44 -42.79 12.76
C THR A 231 5.70 -42.39 11.31
N GLY A 232 6.49 -41.38 11.12
CA GLY A 232 6.82 -40.91 9.79
C GLY A 232 7.26 -39.47 9.84
N THR A 233 8.08 -39.09 8.89
CA THR A 233 8.51 -37.71 8.72
C THR A 233 8.12 -37.23 7.33
N VAL A 234 7.28 -36.25 7.24
CA VAL A 234 6.93 -35.53 6.00
C VAL A 234 8.11 -34.66 5.62
N THR A 235 8.65 -34.84 4.41
CA THR A 235 9.90 -34.18 3.98
C THR A 235 9.70 -32.67 3.77
N ASP A 236 8.58 -32.28 3.13
CA ASP A 236 8.14 -30.88 2.95
C ASP A 236 6.65 -30.81 3.30
N PRO A 237 6.29 -30.29 4.47
CA PRO A 237 4.89 -30.22 4.89
C PRO A 237 3.99 -29.41 3.96
N ASN A 238 4.54 -28.48 3.18
CA ASN A 238 3.75 -27.60 2.30
C ASN A 238 3.66 -28.11 0.85
N ASP A 239 4.38 -29.17 0.50
CA ASP A 239 4.23 -29.82 -0.81
C ASP A 239 3.08 -30.84 -0.76
N PRO A 240 1.99 -30.66 -1.55
CA PRO A 240 0.90 -31.63 -1.62
C PRO A 240 1.38 -33.02 -2.01
N ASN A 241 2.49 -33.14 -2.77
CA ASN A 241 3.10 -34.41 -3.18
C ASN A 241 4.34 -34.74 -2.35
N SER A 242 4.34 -34.42 -1.08
CA SER A 242 5.49 -34.68 -0.21
C SER A 242 5.78 -36.14 -0.02
N THR A 243 7.06 -36.46 0.09
CA THR A 243 7.49 -37.79 0.51
C THR A 243 7.42 -37.91 2.04
N VAL A 244 6.82 -38.99 2.52
CA VAL A 244 6.92 -39.41 3.92
C VAL A 244 7.89 -40.55 4.07
N THR A 245 8.72 -40.55 5.11
CA THR A 245 9.76 -41.53 5.38
C THR A 245 9.73 -42.02 6.82
N GLY A 246 10.25 -43.21 7.08
CA GLY A 246 10.36 -43.74 8.46
C GLY A 246 9.04 -44.16 9.08
N MET A 247 8.05 -44.51 8.27
CA MET A 247 6.78 -45.07 8.75
C MET A 247 6.98 -46.46 9.36
N GLY A 248 6.25 -46.73 10.44
CA GLY A 248 6.23 -48.03 11.09
C GLY A 248 5.20 -48.98 10.50
N VAL A 249 5.37 -50.30 10.75
CA VAL A 249 4.35 -51.30 10.47
C VAL A 249 3.06 -50.98 11.22
N GLY A 250 1.92 -51.13 10.53
CA GLY A 250 0.60 -50.79 11.02
C GLY A 250 0.03 -49.53 10.33
N VAL A 251 -0.87 -48.90 11.01
CA VAL A 251 -1.61 -47.72 10.49
C VAL A 251 -0.82 -46.45 10.77
N ASN A 252 -0.60 -45.68 9.73
CA ASN A 252 -0.06 -44.30 9.80
C ASN A 252 -1.09 -43.38 9.13
N GLU A 253 -1.50 -42.31 9.81
CA GLU A 253 -2.52 -41.35 9.34
C GLU A 253 -1.90 -39.96 9.18
N PHE A 254 -2.25 -39.30 8.09
CA PHE A 254 -1.78 -37.97 7.74
C PHE A 254 -2.96 -37.12 7.33
N SER A 255 -3.03 -35.86 7.84
CA SER A 255 -4.03 -34.86 7.43
C SER A 255 -3.43 -33.88 6.46
N TRP A 256 -4.14 -33.60 5.35
CA TRP A 256 -3.91 -32.47 4.48
C TRP A 256 -4.79 -31.31 4.90
N ILE A 257 -4.21 -30.30 5.54
CA ILE A 257 -4.92 -29.13 6.07
C ILE A 257 -4.72 -27.96 5.12
N VAL A 258 -5.81 -27.39 4.62
CA VAL A 258 -5.79 -26.19 3.76
C VAL A 258 -6.42 -25.01 4.48
N THR A 259 -5.69 -23.89 4.50
CA THR A 259 -6.19 -22.58 4.96
C THR A 259 -6.33 -21.64 3.77
N ASN A 260 -7.55 -21.15 3.52
CA ASN A 260 -7.88 -20.28 2.40
C ASN A 260 -8.27 -18.86 2.86
N GLY A 261 -7.50 -18.30 3.81
CA GLY A 261 -7.71 -16.96 4.34
C GLY A 261 -9.13 -16.73 4.85
N PRO A 262 -9.81 -15.65 4.40
CA PRO A 262 -11.19 -15.35 4.80
C PRO A 262 -12.24 -16.17 4.03
N CYS A 263 -11.84 -16.98 3.03
CA CYS A 263 -12.76 -17.80 2.26
C CYS A 263 -13.20 -19.02 3.07
N ALA A 264 -14.50 -19.25 3.16
CA ALA A 264 -15.04 -20.45 3.80
C ALA A 264 -14.84 -21.71 2.93
N ALA A 265 -14.94 -21.55 1.60
CA ALA A 265 -14.71 -22.62 0.66
C ALA A 265 -13.20 -22.86 0.45
N GLY A 266 -12.83 -24.14 0.27
CA GLY A 266 -11.43 -24.54 0.08
C GLY A 266 -10.57 -24.48 1.33
N SER A 267 -11.15 -24.24 2.51
CA SER A 267 -10.51 -24.42 3.82
C SER A 267 -11.05 -25.68 4.49
N GLY A 268 -10.19 -26.38 5.25
CA GLY A 268 -10.55 -27.60 5.97
C GLY A 268 -9.40 -28.59 6.00
N ASN A 269 -9.72 -29.83 6.27
CA ASN A 269 -8.78 -30.94 6.23
C ASN A 269 -9.42 -32.17 5.60
N ASP A 270 -8.56 -33.05 5.10
CA ASP A 270 -8.88 -34.40 4.70
C ASP A 270 -7.76 -35.33 5.16
N GLU A 271 -8.05 -36.61 5.38
CA GLU A 271 -7.15 -37.57 5.97
C GLU A 271 -6.83 -38.71 4.97
N VAL A 272 -5.59 -39.19 4.99
CA VAL A 272 -5.16 -40.36 4.24
C VAL A 272 -4.53 -41.37 5.20
N THR A 273 -4.93 -42.63 5.06
CA THR A 273 -4.37 -43.75 5.80
C THR A 273 -3.34 -44.46 4.95
N VAL A 274 -2.14 -44.68 5.52
CA VAL A 274 -1.09 -45.52 4.94
C VAL A 274 -0.87 -46.73 5.84
N SER A 275 -1.34 -47.88 5.40
CA SER A 275 -1.19 -49.14 6.11
C SER A 275 0.05 -49.88 5.64
N ILE A 276 0.97 -50.18 6.56
CA ILE A 276 2.18 -50.97 6.25
C ILE A 276 2.02 -52.35 6.83
N TYR A 277 2.05 -53.35 5.94
CA TYR A 277 1.95 -54.75 6.28
C TYR A 277 3.35 -55.37 6.43
N ASP A 278 3.51 -56.26 7.43
CA ASP A 278 4.71 -57.05 7.66
C ASP A 278 4.62 -58.35 6.84
N ALA A 279 5.59 -58.60 5.96
CA ALA A 279 5.63 -59.82 5.15
C ALA A 279 5.93 -61.08 6.00
N ASP A 280 6.54 -60.90 7.18
CA ASP A 280 6.85 -61.98 8.12
C ASP A 280 5.65 -62.26 9.07
N ALA A 281 4.47 -61.67 8.84
CA ALA A 281 3.28 -61.89 9.65
C ALA A 281 2.90 -63.38 9.65
N PRO A 282 2.49 -63.93 10.79
CA PRO A 282 2.19 -65.35 10.92
C PRO A 282 1.14 -65.81 9.91
N VAL A 283 1.46 -66.94 9.20
CA VAL A 283 0.49 -67.56 8.28
C VAL A 283 -0.60 -68.22 9.09
N ALA A 284 -1.85 -68.05 8.74
CA ALA A 284 -2.97 -68.68 9.40
C ALA A 284 -2.84 -70.22 9.29
N ASN A 285 -2.89 -70.92 10.44
CA ASN A 285 -2.89 -72.33 10.52
C ASN A 285 -4.06 -72.80 11.39
N ALA A 286 -5.01 -73.51 10.79
CA ALA A 286 -6.22 -73.96 11.48
C ALA A 286 -5.94 -75.25 12.33
N GLY A 287 -4.67 -75.73 12.38
CA GLY A 287 -4.33 -76.97 13.06
C GLY A 287 -4.69 -78.22 12.24
N GLN A 288 -4.52 -79.38 12.88
CA GLN A 288 -4.89 -80.60 12.21
C GLN A 288 -6.38 -80.93 12.38
N ASP A 289 -6.95 -81.48 11.34
CA ASP A 289 -8.34 -81.94 11.38
C ASP A 289 -8.49 -83.05 12.48
N ALA A 290 -9.49 -82.84 13.34
CA ALA A 290 -9.83 -83.81 14.34
C ALA A 290 -10.90 -84.80 13.82
N SER A 291 -10.61 -86.09 13.77
CA SER A 291 -11.62 -87.09 13.50
C SER A 291 -12.23 -87.56 14.81
N VAL A 292 -13.54 -87.39 14.99
CA VAL A 292 -14.32 -87.94 16.10
C VAL A 292 -14.93 -89.25 15.65
N CYS A 293 -14.58 -90.36 16.35
CA CYS A 293 -15.31 -91.59 16.21
C CYS A 293 -16.66 -91.48 16.96
N GLY A 294 -17.77 -91.72 16.26
CA GLY A 294 -19.12 -91.83 16.82
C GLY A 294 -19.35 -93.23 17.40
#